data_465213d6caebdf8b378f7078e2be5eea
#
_entry.id   465213d6caebdf8b378f7078e2be5eea
#
_cell.length_a   1.000
_cell.length_b   1.000
_cell.length_c   1.000
_cell.angle_alpha   90.00
_cell.angle_beta   90.00
_cell.angle_gamma   90.00
#
_symmetry.space_group_name_H-M   'P 1'
#
loop_
_entity.id
_entity.type
_entity.pdbx_description
1 polymer ?
#
loop_
_entity_poly.entity_id
_entity_poly.type
_entity_poly.pdbx_seq_one_letter_code
_entity_poly.pdbx_strand_id
1 'polypeptide(L)'
;MTMLYRTQVTHIGEYAADALDDNMMILFNDNAPADVADYCFIHPAADLTGEIKTGGQFVLGASRYPITAVGDVVNQNLAELGHI
;
A
#
# COMPACT_ATOMS: atom_id res chain seq x y z
N MET A 1 9.78 -15.23 -9.47
CA MET A 1 9.36 -14.34 -8.36
C MET A 1 7.85 -14.45 -8.19
N THR A 2 7.39 -14.62 -6.97
CA THR A 2 5.96 -14.76 -6.68
C THR A 2 5.34 -13.40 -6.40
N MET A 3 4.23 -13.11 -7.06
CA MET A 3 3.44 -11.90 -6.81
C MET A 3 2.54 -12.15 -5.60
N LEU A 4 2.76 -11.44 -4.49
CA LEU A 4 1.98 -11.61 -3.26
C LEU A 4 0.75 -10.72 -3.22
N TYR A 5 0.87 -9.51 -3.76
CA TYR A 5 -0.21 -8.52 -3.75
C TYR A 5 -0.07 -7.63 -4.98
N ARG A 6 -1.16 -7.42 -5.68
CA ARG A 6 -1.18 -6.57 -6.87
C ARG A 6 -2.47 -5.78 -6.93
N THR A 7 -2.36 -4.49 -7.21
CA THR A 7 -3.52 -3.62 -7.37
C THR A 7 -3.17 -2.44 -8.27
N GLN A 8 -4.15 -1.59 -8.51
CA GLN A 8 -3.98 -0.38 -9.30
C GLN A 8 -4.59 0.79 -8.55
N VAL A 9 -3.85 1.88 -8.42
CA VAL A 9 -4.36 3.10 -7.80
C VAL A 9 -5.47 3.68 -8.68
N THR A 10 -6.65 3.89 -8.10
CA THR A 10 -7.83 4.44 -8.79
C THR A 10 -8.14 5.86 -8.37
N HIS A 11 -7.65 6.30 -7.21
CA HIS A 11 -7.88 7.64 -6.70
C HIS A 11 -6.71 8.05 -5.81
N ILE A 12 -6.29 9.30 -5.91
CA ILE A 12 -5.24 9.87 -5.08
C ILE A 12 -5.88 10.95 -4.21
N GLY A 13 -5.81 10.78 -2.89
CA GLY A 13 -6.36 11.73 -1.94
C GLY A 13 -5.72 13.12 -2.07
N GLU A 14 -6.44 14.13 -1.62
CA GLU A 14 -6.04 15.53 -1.79
C GLU A 14 -4.65 15.82 -1.19
N TYR A 15 -4.33 15.18 -0.06
CA TYR A 15 -3.06 15.38 0.66
C TYR A 15 -2.10 14.19 0.52
N ALA A 16 -2.42 13.21 -0.30
CA ALA A 16 -1.61 12.00 -0.43
C ALA A 16 -0.21 12.29 -0.97
N ALA A 17 -0.09 13.23 -1.90
CA ALA A 17 1.19 13.59 -2.50
C ALA A 17 2.12 14.29 -1.50
N ASP A 18 1.59 14.93 -0.47
CA ASP A 18 2.43 15.61 0.54
C ASP A 18 3.30 14.61 1.30
N ALA A 19 2.80 13.41 1.53
CA ALA A 19 3.55 12.37 2.20
C ALA A 19 4.74 11.88 1.37
N LEU A 20 4.66 11.96 0.05
CA LEU A 20 5.76 11.58 -0.82
C LEU A 20 6.98 12.48 -0.63
N ASP A 21 6.78 13.73 -0.25
CA ASP A 21 7.89 14.64 0.05
C ASP A 21 8.68 14.18 1.27
N ASP A 22 8.06 13.39 2.14
CA ASP A 22 8.68 12.76 3.30
C ASP A 22 9.05 11.30 3.04
N ASN A 23 9.07 10.87 1.78
CA ASN A 23 9.34 9.50 1.37
C ASN A 23 8.34 8.50 1.94
N MET A 24 7.08 8.91 2.10
CA MET A 24 5.99 8.08 2.61
C MET A 24 4.89 7.93 1.57
N MET A 25 4.28 6.76 1.53
CA MET A 25 3.10 6.49 0.71
C MET A 25 2.12 5.67 1.53
N ILE A 26 0.88 6.15 1.65
CA ILE A 26 -0.16 5.48 2.40
C ILE A 26 -1.15 4.88 1.41
N LEU A 27 -1.35 3.57 1.51
CA LEU A 27 -2.31 2.83 0.68
C LEU A 27 -3.53 2.45 1.51
N PHE A 28 -4.68 2.45 0.88
CA PHE A 28 -5.91 1.95 1.48
C PHE A 28 -6.83 1.45 0.37
N ASN A 29 -7.67 0.45 0.68
CA ASN A 29 -8.65 0.02 -0.31
C ASN A 29 -9.80 1.04 -0.41
N ASP A 30 -10.73 0.80 -1.35
CA ASP A 30 -11.82 1.72 -1.66
C ASP A 30 -12.91 1.79 -0.57
N ASN A 31 -12.75 1.09 0.54
CA ASN A 31 -13.59 1.21 1.72
C ASN A 31 -13.03 2.21 2.75
N ALA A 32 -11.97 2.95 2.41
CA ALA A 32 -11.38 3.92 3.33
C ALA A 32 -12.41 4.97 3.77
N PRO A 33 -12.49 5.30 5.08
CA PRO A 33 -13.29 6.44 5.53
C PRO A 33 -12.87 7.73 4.81
N ALA A 34 -13.81 8.63 4.55
CA ALA A 34 -13.58 9.81 3.73
C ALA A 34 -12.43 10.70 4.24
N ASP A 35 -12.34 10.86 5.56
CA ASP A 35 -11.29 11.68 6.18
C ASP A 35 -9.89 11.00 6.07
N VAL A 36 -9.84 9.68 6.10
CA VAL A 36 -8.61 8.92 5.91
C VAL A 36 -8.20 8.90 4.44
N ALA A 37 -9.18 8.77 3.54
CA ALA A 37 -8.94 8.69 2.10
C ALA A 37 -8.22 9.92 1.55
N ASP A 38 -8.37 11.09 2.16
CA ASP A 38 -7.70 12.32 1.73
C ASP A 38 -6.17 12.21 1.81
N TYR A 39 -5.64 11.30 2.61
CA TYR A 39 -4.21 11.09 2.80
C TYR A 39 -3.67 9.86 2.10
N CYS A 40 -4.51 9.15 1.36
CA CYS A 40 -4.18 7.83 0.84
C CYS A 40 -4.21 7.76 -0.67
N PHE A 41 -3.43 6.81 -1.20
CA PHE A 41 -3.58 6.31 -2.56
C PHE A 41 -4.58 5.16 -2.49
N ILE A 42 -5.73 5.32 -3.13
CA ILE A 42 -6.85 4.39 -3.04
C ILE A 42 -6.80 3.38 -4.17
N HIS A 43 -7.11 2.15 -3.87
CA HIS A 43 -7.14 1.05 -4.83
C HIS A 43 -8.32 0.11 -4.53
N PRO A 44 -8.78 -0.70 -5.51
CA PRO A 44 -9.78 -1.71 -5.23
C PRO A 44 -9.25 -2.77 -4.25
N ALA A 45 -10.16 -3.44 -3.57
CA ALA A 45 -9.78 -4.58 -2.73
C ALA A 45 -9.02 -5.61 -3.56
N ALA A 46 -7.97 -6.16 -2.98
CA ALA A 46 -7.14 -7.19 -3.62
C ALA A 46 -6.78 -8.26 -2.59
N ASP A 47 -6.32 -9.40 -3.08
CA ASP A 47 -5.98 -10.53 -2.22
C ASP A 47 -4.49 -10.57 -1.92
N LEU A 48 -4.16 -10.70 -0.64
CA LEU A 48 -2.81 -11.00 -0.20
C LEU A 48 -2.63 -12.53 -0.21
N THR A 49 -1.71 -13.00 -1.05
CA THR A 49 -1.54 -14.45 -1.27
C THR A 49 -0.31 -15.03 -0.57
N GLY A 50 0.20 -14.35 0.42
CA GLY A 50 1.34 -14.81 1.20
C GLY A 50 1.69 -13.78 2.24
N GLU A 51 2.86 -13.86 2.79
CA GLU A 51 3.34 -12.97 3.84
C GLU A 51 4.36 -11.99 3.30
N ILE A 52 4.14 -10.69 3.54
CA ILE A 52 5.12 -9.65 3.24
C ILE A 52 6.27 -9.79 4.24
N LYS A 53 7.49 -9.86 3.71
CA LYS A 53 8.72 -10.06 4.50
C LYS A 53 9.82 -9.11 4.03
N THR A 54 10.77 -8.87 4.91
CA THR A 54 12.01 -8.22 4.51
C THR A 54 12.71 -9.05 3.43
N GLY A 55 13.33 -8.38 2.49
CA GLY A 55 13.96 -9.03 1.34
C GLY A 55 13.07 -9.11 0.11
N GLY A 56 11.76 -8.85 0.26
CA GLY A 56 10.86 -8.71 -0.87
C GLY A 56 11.00 -7.34 -1.53
N GLN A 57 10.12 -7.06 -2.47
CA GLN A 57 10.13 -5.80 -3.20
C GLN A 57 8.76 -5.14 -3.22
N PHE A 58 8.76 -3.82 -3.09
CA PHE A 58 7.62 -2.97 -3.40
C PHE A 58 7.84 -2.37 -4.79
N VAL A 59 6.89 -2.58 -5.69
CA VAL A 59 6.98 -2.11 -7.08
C VAL A 59 5.90 -1.06 -7.32
N LEU A 60 6.30 0.11 -7.76
CA LEU A 60 5.40 1.20 -8.11
C LEU A 60 5.71 1.64 -9.54
N GLY A 61 4.84 1.27 -10.49
CA GLY A 61 5.11 1.51 -11.90
C GLY A 61 6.39 0.80 -12.32
N ALA A 62 7.35 1.56 -12.83
CA ALA A 62 8.67 1.03 -13.25
C ALA A 62 9.70 1.04 -12.11
N SER A 63 9.36 1.58 -10.96
CA SER A 63 10.29 1.71 -9.83
C SER A 63 10.18 0.52 -8.89
N ARG A 64 11.31 0.08 -8.36
CA ARG A 64 11.39 -1.05 -7.43
C ARG A 64 12.10 -0.61 -6.17
N TYR A 65 11.55 -0.99 -5.03
CA TYR A 65 12.10 -0.64 -3.72
C TYR A 65 12.27 -1.91 -2.89
N PRO A 66 13.46 -2.15 -2.32
CA PRO A 66 13.62 -3.29 -1.45
C PRO A 66 12.86 -3.07 -0.13
N ILE A 67 12.23 -4.12 0.36
CA ILE A 67 11.56 -4.09 1.67
C ILE A 67 12.62 -4.39 2.72
N THR A 68 12.94 -3.41 3.55
CA THR A 68 14.00 -3.52 4.55
C THR A 68 13.48 -3.73 5.96
N ALA A 69 12.20 -3.43 6.20
CA ALA A 69 11.55 -3.65 7.50
C ALA A 69 10.05 -3.81 7.29
N VAL A 70 9.41 -4.64 8.11
CA VAL A 70 7.98 -4.89 8.07
C VAL A 70 7.44 -4.85 9.50
N GLY A 71 6.47 -3.96 9.77
CA GLY A 71 5.84 -3.86 11.08
C GLY A 71 4.94 -5.06 11.39
N ASP A 72 4.63 -5.25 12.66
CA ASP A 72 3.92 -6.44 13.16
C ASP A 72 2.51 -6.61 12.58
N VAL A 73 1.85 -5.51 12.20
CA VAL A 73 0.47 -5.54 11.73
C VAL A 73 0.33 -5.34 10.22
N VAL A 74 1.43 -5.25 9.48
CA VAL A 74 1.40 -4.97 8.04
C VAL A 74 0.59 -6.01 7.29
N ASN A 75 0.86 -7.29 7.50
CA ASN A 75 0.17 -8.35 6.76
C ASN A 75 -1.32 -8.39 7.08
N GLN A 76 -1.68 -8.19 8.33
CA GLN A 76 -3.08 -8.14 8.75
C GLN A 76 -3.81 -6.97 8.10
N ASN A 77 -3.25 -5.77 8.19
CA ASN A 77 -3.87 -4.57 7.64
C ASN A 77 -3.96 -4.60 6.12
N LEU A 78 -2.93 -5.11 5.46
CA LEU A 78 -2.96 -5.23 4.01
C LEU A 78 -4.01 -6.23 3.55
N ALA A 79 -4.14 -7.37 4.23
CA ALA A 79 -5.13 -8.39 3.89
C ALA A 79 -6.57 -7.92 4.13
N GLU A 80 -6.81 -7.20 5.22
CA GLU A 80 -8.17 -6.81 5.62
C GLU A 80 -8.61 -5.47 5.03
N LEU A 81 -7.69 -4.50 4.95
CA LEU A 81 -8.02 -3.11 4.64
C LEU A 81 -7.31 -2.60 3.38
N GLY A 82 -6.43 -3.41 2.78
CA GLY A 82 -5.55 -2.89 1.74
C GLY A 82 -4.71 -1.71 2.21
N HIS A 83 -4.47 -1.63 3.51
CA HIS A 83 -3.84 -0.49 4.17
C HIS A 83 -2.42 -0.81 4.62
N ILE A 84 -1.53 0.09 4.23
CA ILE A 84 -0.13 -0.01 4.62
C ILE A 84 0.50 1.39 4.62
#